data_cacfc081ffaddaf9b6b8648aaba92659
#
_entry.id   cacfc081ffaddaf9b6b8648aaba92659
#
_cell.length_a   1.000
_cell.length_b   1.000
_cell.length_c   1.000
_cell.angle_alpha   90.00
_cell.angle_beta   90.00
_cell.angle_gamma   90.00
#
_symmetry.space_group_name_H-M   'P 1'
#
loop_
_entity.id
_entity.type
_entity.pdbx_description
1 polymer ?
#
loop_
_entity_poly.entity_id
_entity_poly.type
_entity_poly.pdbx_seq_one_letter_code
_entity_poly.pdbx_strand_id
1 'polypeptide(L)'
;MIRQPHWPKSLPSNIINGVSTLGPLGYWGKAPGTVGSAAGIIYYTLVFHQIGILGYLTLLAVTIYLAIAFCGEAEVRLMKKDPPEVILDEFVAIPVCFFGMGYLFDRYPVWFILLLGFILFRFFDILKPIGIKRLQELPGGWGVVID
;
A
#
# COMPACT_ATOMS: atom_id res chain seq x y z
N MET A 1 7.71 -21.53 5.36
CA MET A 1 8.46 -20.34 5.82
C MET A 1 8.33 -19.25 4.74
N ILE A 2 7.64 -18.15 5.06
CA ILE A 2 7.44 -17.03 4.11
C ILE A 2 8.81 -16.35 3.94
N ARG A 3 9.28 -16.24 2.68
CA ARG A 3 10.59 -15.63 2.38
C ARG A 3 10.38 -14.30 1.65
N GLN A 4 11.20 -13.30 2.00
CA GLN A 4 11.32 -12.06 1.25
C GLN A 4 11.78 -12.36 -0.17
N PRO A 5 11.19 -11.75 -1.22
CA PRO A 5 11.72 -11.82 -2.58
C PRO A 5 13.17 -11.32 -2.65
N HIS A 6 14.04 -12.05 -3.34
CA HIS A 6 15.47 -11.72 -3.39
C HIS A 6 15.88 -10.89 -4.63
N TRP A 7 15.06 -10.87 -5.66
CA TRP A 7 15.37 -10.18 -6.92
C TRP A 7 15.57 -8.66 -6.79
N PRO A 8 14.90 -7.92 -5.83
CA PRO A 8 15.14 -6.49 -5.73
C PRO A 8 16.55 -6.13 -5.27
N LYS A 9 17.29 -7.07 -4.66
CA LYS A 9 18.68 -6.86 -4.23
C LYS A 9 19.63 -6.49 -5.39
N SER A 10 19.31 -6.92 -6.62
CA SER A 10 20.10 -6.59 -7.80
C SER A 10 19.83 -5.19 -8.35
N LEU A 11 18.77 -4.53 -7.90
CA LEU A 11 18.42 -3.19 -8.36
C LEU A 11 19.23 -2.11 -7.62
N PRO A 12 19.53 -0.98 -8.26
CA PRO A 12 20.19 0.14 -7.60
C PRO A 12 19.28 0.80 -6.54
N SER A 13 19.90 1.41 -5.52
CA SER A 13 19.17 1.97 -4.37
C SER A 13 18.22 3.10 -4.73
N ASN A 14 18.54 3.88 -5.75
CA ASN A 14 17.67 4.94 -6.24
C ASN A 14 16.33 4.40 -6.80
N ILE A 15 16.34 3.22 -7.44
CA ILE A 15 15.11 2.57 -7.92
C ILE A 15 14.31 2.02 -6.74
N ILE A 16 14.96 1.30 -5.81
CA ILE A 16 14.27 0.75 -4.63
C ILE A 16 13.62 1.87 -3.82
N ASN A 17 14.38 2.88 -3.45
CA ASN A 17 13.85 3.99 -2.67
C ASN A 17 12.81 4.78 -3.47
N GLY A 18 13.07 5.07 -4.75
CA GLY A 18 12.13 5.81 -5.58
C GLY A 18 10.78 5.12 -5.74
N VAL A 19 10.74 3.80 -5.87
CA VAL A 19 9.48 3.04 -5.97
C VAL A 19 8.79 2.96 -4.61
N SER A 20 9.51 2.60 -3.55
CA SER A 20 8.92 2.41 -2.21
C SER A 20 8.41 3.70 -1.58
N THR A 21 9.01 4.86 -1.94
CA THR A 21 8.56 6.19 -1.48
C THR A 21 7.61 6.89 -2.46
N LEU A 22 7.23 6.25 -3.57
CA LEU A 22 6.51 6.87 -4.68
C LEU A 22 7.18 8.18 -5.17
N GLY A 23 8.50 8.10 -5.38
CA GLY A 23 9.32 9.26 -5.73
C GLY A 23 9.40 10.28 -4.59
N PRO A 24 9.06 11.57 -4.83
CA PRO A 24 9.13 12.60 -3.81
C PRO A 24 7.98 12.55 -2.79
N LEU A 25 6.90 11.80 -3.06
CA LEU A 25 5.68 11.81 -2.25
C LEU A 25 5.91 11.30 -0.82
N GLY A 26 6.77 10.29 -0.63
CA GLY A 26 7.14 9.77 0.69
C GLY A 26 7.88 10.78 1.59
N TYR A 27 8.40 11.83 1.01
CA TYR A 27 9.08 12.91 1.74
C TYR A 27 8.21 14.15 1.89
N TRP A 28 6.96 14.10 1.42
CA TRP A 28 6.09 15.27 1.39
C TRP A 28 5.27 15.42 2.67
N GLY A 29 5.51 16.51 3.38
CA GLY A 29 4.74 16.89 4.56
C GLY A 29 5.12 16.13 5.84
N LYS A 30 4.21 16.20 6.83
CA LYS A 30 4.40 15.60 8.16
C LYS A 30 3.74 14.22 8.31
N ALA A 31 2.96 13.80 7.33
CA ALA A 31 2.20 12.55 7.35
C ALA A 31 2.29 11.85 5.98
N PRO A 32 3.46 11.29 5.64
CA PRO A 32 3.68 10.68 4.32
C PRO A 32 2.71 9.54 4.03
N GLY A 33 2.33 8.71 4.98
CA GLY A 33 1.34 7.66 4.80
C GLY A 33 -0.03 8.18 4.37
N THR A 34 -0.45 9.38 4.83
CA THR A 34 -1.68 10.04 4.34
C THR A 34 -1.54 10.42 2.86
N VAL A 35 -0.35 10.84 2.45
CA VAL A 35 -0.05 11.15 1.04
C VAL A 35 -0.07 9.87 0.21
N GLY A 36 0.51 8.77 0.71
CA GLY A 36 0.48 7.44 0.08
C GLY A 36 -0.95 6.94 -0.13
N SER A 37 -1.78 7.02 0.91
CA SER A 37 -3.19 6.64 0.84
C SER A 37 -3.99 7.51 -0.15
N ALA A 38 -3.75 8.83 -0.18
CA ALA A 38 -4.39 9.74 -1.14
C ALA A 38 -3.99 9.40 -2.59
N ALA A 39 -2.71 9.13 -2.83
CA ALA A 39 -2.23 8.64 -4.12
C ALA A 39 -2.88 7.29 -4.48
N GLY A 40 -3.07 6.41 -3.50
CA GLY A 40 -3.79 5.13 -3.65
C GLY A 40 -5.24 5.31 -4.08
N ILE A 41 -5.96 6.32 -3.57
CA ILE A 41 -7.32 6.67 -4.03
C ILE A 41 -7.32 7.05 -5.52
N ILE A 42 -6.37 7.88 -5.93
CA ILE A 42 -6.24 8.28 -7.35
C ILE A 42 -5.95 7.03 -8.20
N TYR A 43 -5.01 6.20 -7.78
CA TYR A 43 -4.66 4.95 -8.45
C TYR A 43 -5.87 4.01 -8.57
N TYR A 44 -6.62 3.81 -7.47
CA TYR A 44 -7.84 3.01 -7.49
C TYR A 44 -8.85 3.55 -8.49
N THR A 45 -9.12 4.85 -8.46
CA THR A 45 -10.12 5.50 -9.33
C THR A 45 -9.77 5.39 -10.80
N LEU A 46 -8.50 5.55 -11.15
CA LEU A 46 -8.05 5.54 -12.54
C LEU A 46 -7.90 4.13 -13.12
N VAL A 47 -7.57 3.14 -12.28
CA VAL A 47 -7.17 1.82 -12.74
C VAL A 47 -8.15 0.73 -12.32
N PHE A 48 -8.52 0.65 -11.04
CA PHE A 48 -9.31 -0.45 -10.51
C PHE A 48 -10.82 -0.28 -10.65
N HIS A 49 -11.30 0.95 -10.58
CA HIS A 49 -12.74 1.24 -10.51
C HIS A 49 -13.54 0.69 -11.72
N GLN A 50 -12.90 0.58 -12.88
CA GLN A 50 -13.58 0.18 -14.13
C GLN A 50 -13.14 -1.17 -14.69
N ILE A 51 -12.21 -1.87 -14.04
CA ILE A 51 -11.75 -3.17 -14.56
C ILE A 51 -12.60 -4.32 -14.02
N GLY A 52 -12.77 -5.37 -14.86
CA GLY A 52 -13.48 -6.59 -14.45
C GLY A 52 -12.74 -7.35 -13.34
N ILE A 53 -13.47 -8.23 -12.64
CA ILE A 53 -13.00 -8.94 -11.46
C ILE A 53 -11.67 -9.69 -11.69
N LEU A 54 -11.48 -10.33 -12.82
CA LEU A 54 -10.26 -11.07 -13.11
C LEU A 54 -9.05 -10.12 -13.24
N GLY A 55 -9.23 -9.02 -13.96
CA GLY A 55 -8.20 -7.97 -14.06
C GLY A 55 -7.89 -7.35 -12.71
N TYR A 56 -8.91 -7.09 -11.90
CA TYR A 56 -8.78 -6.56 -10.54
C TYR A 56 -7.89 -7.46 -9.67
N LEU A 57 -8.24 -8.74 -9.58
CA LEU A 57 -7.50 -9.70 -8.76
C LEU A 57 -6.06 -9.90 -9.25
N THR A 58 -5.86 -9.98 -10.57
CA THR A 58 -4.53 -10.13 -11.16
C THR A 58 -3.65 -8.92 -10.85
N LEU A 59 -4.17 -7.71 -11.09
CA LEU A 59 -3.43 -6.48 -10.85
C LEU A 59 -3.16 -6.27 -9.35
N LEU A 60 -4.14 -6.57 -8.51
CA LEU A 60 -4.00 -6.50 -7.06
C LEU A 60 -2.89 -7.44 -6.56
N ALA A 61 -2.89 -8.69 -7.02
CA ALA A 61 -1.85 -9.66 -6.66
C ALA A 61 -0.45 -9.20 -7.09
N VAL A 62 -0.33 -8.67 -8.31
CA VAL A 62 0.94 -8.15 -8.83
C VAL A 62 1.42 -6.95 -8.02
N THR A 63 0.54 -5.98 -7.73
CA THR A 63 0.93 -4.77 -7.00
C THR A 63 1.29 -5.06 -5.54
N ILE A 64 0.56 -5.96 -4.87
CA ILE A 64 0.91 -6.42 -3.50
C ILE A 64 2.27 -7.14 -3.51
N TYR A 65 2.50 -8.03 -4.47
CA TYR A 65 3.78 -8.73 -4.57
C TYR A 65 4.95 -7.74 -4.78
N LEU A 66 4.77 -6.75 -5.65
CA LEU A 66 5.77 -5.71 -5.86
C LEU A 66 5.99 -4.87 -4.60
N ALA A 67 4.92 -4.48 -3.90
CA ALA A 67 5.04 -3.74 -2.64
C ALA A 67 5.85 -4.52 -1.60
N ILE A 68 5.54 -5.80 -1.38
CA ILE A 68 6.31 -6.66 -0.47
C ILE A 68 7.80 -6.70 -0.87
N ALA A 69 8.08 -6.82 -2.16
CA ALA A 69 9.43 -6.89 -2.67
C ALA A 69 10.21 -5.58 -2.44
N PHE A 70 9.61 -4.44 -2.80
CA PHE A 70 10.24 -3.13 -2.70
C PHE A 70 10.30 -2.60 -1.27
N CYS A 71 9.21 -2.68 -0.49
CA CYS A 71 9.21 -2.22 0.90
C CYS A 71 10.19 -3.00 1.76
N GLY A 72 10.24 -4.33 1.60
CA GLY A 72 11.19 -5.14 2.35
C GLY A 72 12.65 -4.88 2.01
N GLU A 73 13.00 -4.58 0.76
CA GLU A 73 14.35 -4.19 0.38
C GLU A 73 14.67 -2.76 0.83
N ALA A 74 13.67 -1.86 0.83
CA ALA A 74 13.83 -0.49 1.33
C ALA A 74 14.16 -0.47 2.82
N GLU A 75 13.49 -1.28 3.66
CA GLU A 75 13.84 -1.43 5.09
C GLU A 75 15.32 -1.78 5.30
N VAL A 76 15.82 -2.74 4.51
CA VAL A 76 17.22 -3.18 4.59
C VAL A 76 18.19 -2.05 4.22
N ARG A 77 17.89 -1.31 3.14
CA ARG A 77 18.77 -0.24 2.65
C ARG A 77 18.73 1.01 3.49
N LEU A 78 17.58 1.34 4.04
CA LEU A 78 17.41 2.48 4.95
C LEU A 78 17.84 2.13 6.38
N MET A 79 18.19 0.85 6.64
CA MET A 79 18.57 0.34 7.96
C MET A 79 17.55 0.73 9.06
N LYS A 80 16.28 0.73 8.70
CA LYS A 80 15.18 1.16 9.56
C LYS A 80 13.98 0.29 9.31
N LYS A 81 13.39 -0.24 10.39
CA LYS A 81 12.15 -0.99 10.30
C LYS A 81 10.99 -0.01 10.11
N ASP A 82 10.12 -0.30 9.15
CA ASP A 82 8.92 0.49 8.82
C ASP A 82 9.26 2.00 8.68
N PRO A 83 10.08 2.38 7.69
CA PRO A 83 10.47 3.77 7.52
C PRO A 83 9.26 4.61 7.10
N PRO A 84 8.94 5.73 7.76
CA PRO A 84 7.74 6.53 7.47
C PRO A 84 7.71 7.14 6.07
N GLU A 85 8.84 7.22 5.40
CA GLU A 85 8.98 7.65 4.01
C GLU A 85 8.61 6.57 2.99
N VAL A 86 8.57 5.31 3.40
CA VAL A 86 8.07 4.18 2.60
C VAL A 86 6.55 4.19 2.70
N ILE A 87 5.86 4.49 1.60
CA ILE A 87 4.40 4.70 1.53
C ILE A 87 3.74 3.86 0.43
N LEU A 88 4.49 2.94 -0.17
CA LEU A 88 3.99 2.07 -1.22
C LEU A 88 2.97 1.05 -0.69
N ASP A 89 3.10 0.64 0.55
CA ASP A 89 2.18 -0.25 1.25
C ASP A 89 0.80 0.41 1.42
N GLU A 90 0.73 1.65 1.92
CA GLU A 90 -0.54 2.37 2.02
C GLU A 90 -1.17 2.65 0.64
N PHE A 91 -0.32 2.89 -0.36
CA PHE A 91 -0.79 3.07 -1.74
C PHE A 91 -1.47 1.82 -2.28
N VAL A 92 -0.88 0.62 -2.10
CA VAL A 92 -1.45 -0.63 -2.61
C VAL A 92 -2.55 -1.20 -1.72
N ALA A 93 -2.65 -0.79 -0.46
CA ALA A 93 -3.70 -1.20 0.46
C ALA A 93 -5.07 -0.59 0.07
N ILE A 94 -5.10 0.57 -0.55
CA ILE A 94 -6.37 1.23 -0.95
C ILE A 94 -7.21 0.35 -1.89
N PRO A 95 -6.70 -0.22 -2.99
CA PRO A 95 -7.47 -1.17 -3.79
C PRO A 95 -7.99 -2.37 -3.00
N VAL A 96 -7.25 -2.87 -1.99
CA VAL A 96 -7.75 -3.95 -1.12
C VAL A 96 -9.01 -3.52 -0.38
N CYS A 97 -9.02 -2.29 0.16
CA CYS A 97 -10.16 -1.75 0.92
C CYS A 97 -11.43 -1.62 0.09
N PHE A 98 -11.32 -1.34 -1.20
CA PHE A 98 -12.47 -1.18 -2.10
C PHE A 98 -12.87 -2.46 -2.84
N PHE A 99 -12.17 -3.56 -2.60
CA PHE A 99 -12.52 -4.84 -3.22
C PHE A 99 -13.94 -5.29 -2.85
N GLY A 100 -14.72 -5.63 -3.85
CA GLY A 100 -16.12 -6.08 -3.66
C GLY A 100 -17.13 -4.96 -3.35
N MET A 101 -16.72 -3.69 -3.31
CA MET A 101 -17.60 -2.56 -2.99
C MET A 101 -18.39 -2.00 -4.19
N GLY A 102 -18.37 -2.67 -5.36
CA GLY A 102 -19.08 -2.21 -6.57
C GLY A 102 -20.53 -1.82 -6.29
N TYR A 103 -21.26 -2.63 -5.52
CA TYR A 103 -22.64 -2.35 -5.13
C TYR A 103 -22.83 -0.99 -4.43
N LEU A 104 -21.87 -0.55 -3.64
CA LEU A 104 -21.92 0.76 -2.97
C LEU A 104 -21.74 1.91 -3.95
N PHE A 105 -20.88 1.74 -4.95
CA PHE A 105 -20.68 2.73 -6.00
C PHE A 105 -21.89 2.92 -6.90
N ASP A 106 -22.70 1.87 -7.07
CA ASP A 106 -23.98 1.95 -7.81
C ASP A 106 -25.07 2.69 -7.02
N ARG A 107 -24.97 2.70 -5.69
CA ARG A 107 -26.01 3.21 -4.80
C ARG A 107 -25.73 4.59 -4.21
N TYR A 108 -24.47 4.97 -4.11
CA TYR A 108 -24.03 6.22 -3.49
C TYR A 108 -23.03 6.97 -4.39
N PRO A 109 -22.91 8.29 -4.24
CA PRO A 109 -21.93 9.06 -4.99
C PRO A 109 -20.51 8.54 -4.80
N VAL A 110 -19.78 8.38 -5.88
CA VAL A 110 -18.40 7.82 -5.87
C VAL A 110 -17.49 8.56 -4.90
N TRP A 111 -17.51 9.90 -4.92
CA TRP A 111 -16.71 10.73 -4.01
C TRP A 111 -16.98 10.44 -2.53
N PHE A 112 -18.24 10.15 -2.17
CA PHE A 112 -18.64 9.86 -0.80
C PHE A 112 -18.04 8.51 -0.32
N ILE A 113 -18.14 7.48 -1.16
CA ILE A 113 -17.56 6.16 -0.85
C ILE A 113 -16.03 6.23 -0.76
N LEU A 114 -15.38 6.96 -1.68
CA LEU A 114 -13.94 7.15 -1.65
C LEU A 114 -13.48 7.89 -0.40
N LEU A 115 -14.17 8.96 -0.02
CA LEU A 115 -13.85 9.73 1.19
C LEU A 115 -14.06 8.89 2.46
N LEU A 116 -15.17 8.19 2.55
CA LEU A 116 -15.46 7.32 3.71
C LEU A 116 -14.43 6.20 3.82
N GLY A 117 -14.12 5.53 2.71
CA GLY A 117 -13.09 4.50 2.67
C GLY A 117 -11.71 5.01 3.07
N PHE A 118 -11.33 6.19 2.59
CA PHE A 118 -10.08 6.84 2.99
C PHE A 118 -10.02 7.12 4.50
N ILE A 119 -11.09 7.70 5.06
CA ILE A 119 -11.16 8.01 6.51
C ILE A 119 -11.07 6.72 7.34
N LEU A 120 -11.84 5.70 6.98
CA LEU A 120 -11.81 4.42 7.69
C LEU A 120 -10.46 3.73 7.57
N PHE A 121 -9.87 3.70 6.37
CA PHE A 121 -8.53 3.15 6.18
C PHE A 121 -7.51 3.84 7.08
N ARG A 122 -7.43 5.17 7.06
CA ARG A 122 -6.49 5.92 7.91
C ARG A 122 -6.76 5.74 9.41
N PHE A 123 -8.02 5.65 9.79
CA PHE A 123 -8.39 5.39 11.19
C PHE A 123 -7.83 4.04 11.67
N PHE A 124 -8.04 2.97 10.92
CA PHE A 124 -7.56 1.64 11.28
C PHE A 124 -6.04 1.50 11.15
N ASP A 125 -5.44 2.12 10.15
CA ASP A 125 -4.01 2.13 9.94
C ASP A 125 -3.26 2.85 11.09
N ILE A 126 -3.79 3.95 11.59
CA ILE A 126 -3.18 4.68 12.72
C ILE A 126 -3.41 3.94 14.05
N LEU A 127 -4.62 3.43 14.29
CA LEU A 127 -4.95 2.76 15.54
C LEU A 127 -4.36 1.35 15.65
N LYS A 128 -4.15 0.70 14.51
CA LYS A 128 -3.66 -0.70 14.43
C LYS A 128 -4.29 -1.60 15.50
N PRO A 129 -5.65 -1.76 15.49
CA PRO A 129 -6.34 -2.48 16.56
C PRO A 129 -5.97 -3.96 16.57
N ILE A 130 -6.10 -4.56 17.72
CA ILE A 130 -6.03 -5.98 18.09
C ILE A 130 -5.31 -6.91 17.07
N GLY A 131 -4.03 -7.15 17.30
CA GLY A 131 -3.27 -8.18 16.57
C GLY A 131 -2.56 -7.70 15.30
N ILE A 132 -2.95 -6.58 14.70
CA ILE A 132 -2.28 -6.03 13.52
C ILE A 132 -0.81 -5.72 13.84
N LYS A 133 -0.51 -5.17 15.02
CA LYS A 133 0.87 -4.94 15.47
C LYS A 133 1.75 -6.20 15.46
N ARG A 134 1.16 -7.40 15.65
CA ARG A 134 1.90 -8.66 15.56
C ARG A 134 2.27 -9.03 14.12
N LEU A 135 1.50 -8.54 13.14
CA LEU A 135 1.79 -8.78 11.72
C LEU A 135 3.05 -8.03 11.27
N GLN A 136 3.40 -6.91 11.91
CA GLN A 136 4.66 -6.19 11.69
C GLN A 136 5.90 -7.02 12.07
N GLU A 137 5.74 -8.09 12.85
CA GLU A 137 6.83 -9.00 13.19
C GLU A 137 7.18 -9.97 12.06
N LEU A 138 6.36 -10.02 11.00
CA LEU A 138 6.64 -10.83 9.82
C LEU A 138 7.93 -10.33 9.13
N PRO A 139 8.71 -11.25 8.53
CA PRO A 139 10.01 -10.91 7.97
C PRO A 139 9.88 -10.04 6.70
N GLY A 140 10.65 -8.96 6.66
CA GLY A 140 10.78 -8.07 5.50
C GLY A 140 9.46 -7.41 5.11
N GLY A 141 9.26 -7.14 3.83
CA GLY A 141 8.10 -6.44 3.30
C GLY A 141 6.73 -7.06 3.59
N TRP A 142 6.68 -8.31 4.06
CA TRP A 142 5.43 -8.91 4.54
C TRP A 142 4.90 -8.20 5.78
N GLY A 143 5.79 -7.84 6.73
CA GLY A 143 5.41 -7.10 7.92
C GLY A 143 4.97 -5.67 7.62
N VAL A 144 5.54 -5.05 6.58
CA VAL A 144 5.21 -3.69 6.17
C VAL A 144 3.87 -3.62 5.42
N VAL A 145 3.59 -4.60 4.54
CA VAL A 145 2.42 -4.53 3.63
C VAL A 145 1.15 -5.12 4.24
N ILE A 146 1.27 -5.99 5.25
CA ILE A 146 0.11 -6.68 5.83
C ILE A 146 -0.43 -5.96 7.08
N ASP A 147 0.34 -5.09 7.69
CA ASP A 147 -0.07 -4.33 8.88
C ASP A 147 -0.91 -3.07 8.51
#